data_b0d36f16b4583341cb81913aca591a02
#
_entry.id   b0d36f16b4583341cb81913aca591a02
#
_cell.length_a   1.000
_cell.length_b   1.000
_cell.length_c   1.000
_cell.angle_alpha   90.00
_cell.angle_beta   90.00
_cell.angle_gamma   90.00
#
_symmetry.space_group_name_H-M   'P 1'
#
loop_
_entity.id
_entity.type
_entity.pdbx_description
1 polymer ?
#
loop_
_entity_poly.entity_id
_entity_poly.type
_entity_poly.pdbx_seq_one_letter_code
_entity_poly.pdbx_strand_id
1 'polypeptide(L)'
;MSKIVVVGANHAGTACINTMLDNFGNENEIVVFDQNSNISFLGCGMALWIGEQIDGAEGLFYSHKEKLEAKGAKVYMNSPVLSIDYDNKVVTAEVEGKEHKESYDKLIFATGSTPILPPIEGVEIVKGNREFKATLENVQFVKLYQNAEEVIEKLADKSKHLERIAVVGGGYIGVELAEAFERLGKAVVLVDIVDTVLNGYYDKDFTQMMAKNLEDHNIRLALGQTV
;
A
#
# COMPACT_ATOMS: atom_id res chain seq x y z
N MET A 1 15.70 -17.35 25.75
CA MET A 1 14.93 -17.13 24.50
C MET A 1 14.15 -15.85 24.72
N SER A 2 14.35 -14.85 23.86
CA SER A 2 13.61 -13.59 23.96
C SER A 2 12.37 -13.66 23.06
N LYS A 3 11.25 -13.11 23.52
CA LYS A 3 10.05 -12.97 22.70
C LYS A 3 10.06 -11.62 21.97
N ILE A 4 10.00 -11.67 20.63
CA ILE A 4 10.01 -10.49 19.79
C ILE A 4 8.66 -10.39 19.09
N VAL A 5 7.94 -9.31 19.32
CA VAL A 5 6.69 -9.01 18.61
C VAL A 5 6.99 -8.04 17.48
N VAL A 6 6.50 -8.35 16.28
CA VAL A 6 6.62 -7.52 15.08
C VAL A 6 5.22 -7.08 14.63
N VAL A 7 5.01 -5.78 14.48
CA VAL A 7 3.75 -5.20 14.02
C VAL A 7 3.95 -4.71 12.59
N GLY A 8 3.29 -5.41 11.66
CA GLY A 8 3.39 -5.20 10.21
C GLY A 8 4.37 -6.16 9.53
N ALA A 9 3.94 -6.78 8.46
CA ALA A 9 4.67 -7.80 7.72
C ALA A 9 4.76 -7.54 6.20
N ASN A 10 4.74 -6.29 5.78
CA ASN A 10 5.09 -5.98 4.40
C ASN A 10 6.62 -5.85 4.28
N HIS A 11 7.19 -5.01 3.44
CA HIS A 11 8.62 -5.02 3.09
C HIS A 11 9.56 -5.03 4.29
N ALA A 12 9.47 -3.99 5.14
CA ALA A 12 10.36 -3.88 6.31
C ALA A 12 10.14 -5.03 7.30
N GLY A 13 8.88 -5.38 7.58
CA GLY A 13 8.53 -6.46 8.49
C GLY A 13 9.01 -7.81 7.97
N THR A 14 8.68 -8.17 6.73
CA THR A 14 9.10 -9.44 6.13
C THR A 14 10.62 -9.56 6.07
N ALA A 15 11.34 -8.51 5.70
CA ALA A 15 12.80 -8.51 5.68
C ALA A 15 13.38 -8.73 7.07
N CYS A 16 12.88 -8.00 8.07
CA CYS A 16 13.29 -8.12 9.46
C CYS A 16 13.02 -9.53 10.02
N ILE A 17 11.82 -10.05 9.81
CA ILE A 17 11.40 -11.39 10.27
C ILE A 17 12.28 -12.47 9.63
N ASN A 18 12.47 -12.46 8.30
CA ASN A 18 13.34 -13.42 7.64
C ASN A 18 14.77 -13.36 8.16
N THR A 19 15.33 -12.15 8.33
CA THR A 19 16.70 -11.99 8.85
C THR A 19 16.83 -12.56 10.26
N MET A 20 15.85 -12.34 11.13
CA MET A 20 15.86 -12.90 12.49
C MET A 20 15.71 -14.42 12.49
N LEU A 21 14.81 -14.97 11.67
CA LEU A 21 14.60 -16.42 11.56
C LEU A 21 15.80 -17.15 10.98
N ASP A 22 16.43 -16.58 9.94
CA ASP A 22 17.53 -17.21 9.25
C ASP A 22 18.83 -17.20 10.07
N ASN A 23 19.03 -16.20 10.94
CA ASN A 23 20.27 -16.06 11.71
C ASN A 23 20.11 -16.38 13.21
N PHE A 24 18.91 -16.21 13.78
CA PHE A 24 18.68 -16.29 15.23
C PHE A 24 17.39 -17.02 15.61
N GLY A 25 16.82 -17.81 14.70
CA GLY A 25 15.52 -18.47 14.87
C GLY A 25 15.43 -19.39 16.09
N ASN A 26 16.54 -20.03 16.47
CA ASN A 26 16.59 -20.90 17.65
C ASN A 26 16.76 -20.15 18.98
N GLU A 27 17.02 -18.85 18.94
CA GLU A 27 17.29 -18.02 20.10
C GLU A 27 16.09 -17.16 20.52
N ASN A 28 15.12 -16.97 19.60
CA ASN A 28 14.01 -16.05 19.79
C ASN A 28 12.67 -16.69 19.42
N GLU A 29 11.62 -16.35 20.16
CA GLU A 29 10.23 -16.56 19.75
C GLU A 29 9.79 -15.32 18.96
N ILE A 30 9.35 -15.49 17.70
CA ILE A 30 8.91 -14.39 16.85
C ILE A 30 7.41 -14.49 16.64
N VAL A 31 6.70 -13.45 17.08
CA VAL A 31 5.25 -13.30 16.90
C VAL A 31 4.97 -12.09 16.03
N VAL A 32 4.15 -12.26 15.02
CA VAL A 32 3.86 -11.24 13.98
C VAL A 32 2.38 -10.95 13.95
N PHE A 33 2.02 -9.68 13.94
CA PHE A 33 0.66 -9.21 13.70
C PHE A 33 0.64 -8.34 12.45
N ASP A 34 -0.25 -8.68 11.51
CA ASP A 34 -0.55 -7.81 10.36
C ASP A 34 -2.06 -7.62 10.23
N GLN A 35 -2.48 -6.40 9.97
CA GLN A 35 -3.89 -6.06 9.80
C GLN A 35 -4.45 -6.49 8.45
N ASN A 36 -3.58 -6.74 7.44
CA ASN A 36 -3.97 -7.14 6.10
C ASN A 36 -4.11 -8.66 5.97
N SER A 37 -4.74 -9.10 4.91
CA SER A 37 -4.86 -10.51 4.53
C SER A 37 -3.61 -11.08 3.86
N ASN A 38 -2.67 -10.22 3.48
CA ASN A 38 -1.46 -10.57 2.74
C ASN A 38 -0.22 -9.91 3.34
N ILE A 39 0.96 -10.49 3.09
CA ILE A 39 2.28 -9.94 3.41
C ILE A 39 3.12 -9.81 2.14
N SER A 40 4.23 -9.11 2.23
CA SER A 40 5.25 -9.04 1.15
C SER A 40 4.76 -8.45 -0.18
N PHE A 41 3.65 -7.73 -0.19
CA PHE A 41 3.08 -7.17 -1.42
C PHE A 41 4.00 -6.10 -2.03
N LEU A 42 4.38 -6.31 -3.30
CA LEU A 42 5.17 -5.38 -4.10
C LEU A 42 4.28 -4.27 -4.67
N GLY A 43 4.02 -3.25 -3.84
CA GLY A 43 3.20 -2.11 -4.25
C GLY A 43 3.74 -1.36 -5.47
N CYS A 44 5.04 -1.46 -5.76
CA CYS A 44 5.63 -0.93 -6.99
C CYS A 44 5.13 -1.62 -8.27
N GLY A 45 4.54 -2.81 -8.19
CA GLY A 45 3.96 -3.51 -9.33
C GLY A 45 2.46 -3.26 -9.54
N MET A 46 1.82 -2.48 -8.67
CA MET A 46 0.36 -2.23 -8.79
C MET A 46 -0.03 -1.61 -10.13
N ALA A 47 0.72 -0.62 -10.60
CA ALA A 47 0.43 0.04 -11.87
C ALA A 47 0.58 -0.93 -13.06
N LEU A 48 1.55 -1.85 -13.01
CA LEU A 48 1.70 -2.89 -14.03
C LEU A 48 0.51 -3.84 -14.05
N TRP A 49 -0.02 -4.20 -12.88
CA TRP A 49 -1.18 -5.07 -12.77
C TRP A 49 -2.47 -4.35 -13.19
N ILE A 50 -2.71 -3.14 -12.70
CA ILE A 50 -3.86 -2.31 -13.10
C ILE A 50 -3.83 -2.03 -14.62
N GLY A 51 -2.66 -1.78 -15.20
CA GLY A 51 -2.46 -1.52 -16.62
C GLY A 51 -2.37 -2.78 -17.51
N GLU A 52 -2.73 -3.96 -16.99
CA GLU A 52 -2.72 -5.24 -17.71
C GLU A 52 -1.37 -5.59 -18.36
N GLN A 53 -0.26 -5.15 -17.75
CA GLN A 53 1.10 -5.47 -18.21
C GLN A 53 1.62 -6.78 -17.59
N ILE A 54 0.95 -7.29 -16.56
CA ILE A 54 1.18 -8.60 -15.95
C ILE A 54 -0.17 -9.31 -15.75
N ASP A 55 -0.18 -10.65 -15.88
CA ASP A 55 -1.39 -11.48 -15.91
C ASP A 55 -2.03 -11.76 -14.55
N GLY A 56 -1.72 -11.00 -13.53
CA GLY A 56 -2.28 -11.18 -12.19
C GLY A 56 -1.33 -10.70 -11.10
N ALA A 57 -1.73 -10.89 -9.86
CA ALA A 57 -1.00 -10.39 -8.72
C ALA A 57 0.02 -11.38 -8.13
N GLU A 58 0.05 -12.63 -8.58
CA GLU A 58 0.86 -13.69 -7.96
C GLU A 58 2.35 -13.33 -7.91
N GLY A 59 2.86 -12.73 -8.99
CA GLY A 59 4.25 -12.24 -9.08
C GLY A 59 4.56 -11.05 -8.18
N LEU A 60 3.55 -10.43 -7.57
CA LEU A 60 3.71 -9.29 -6.67
C LEU A 60 3.89 -9.68 -5.20
N PHE A 61 3.98 -10.99 -4.90
CA PHE A 61 4.23 -11.48 -3.55
C PHE A 61 5.51 -12.32 -3.53
N TYR A 62 6.49 -11.94 -2.71
CA TYR A 62 7.75 -12.68 -2.58
C TYR A 62 7.80 -13.56 -1.32
N SER A 63 6.81 -13.45 -0.44
CA SER A 63 6.64 -14.28 0.75
C SER A 63 5.15 -14.43 1.08
N HIS A 64 4.82 -15.37 1.95
CA HIS A 64 3.48 -15.63 2.47
C HIS A 64 3.57 -16.16 3.90
N LYS A 65 2.45 -16.14 4.64
CA LYS A 65 2.36 -16.53 6.05
C LYS A 65 3.02 -17.89 6.32
N GLU A 66 2.66 -18.89 5.55
CA GLU A 66 3.10 -20.28 5.72
C GLU A 66 4.62 -20.42 5.60
N LYS A 67 5.25 -19.60 4.77
CA LYS A 67 6.72 -19.58 4.61
C LYS A 67 7.43 -19.06 5.85
N LEU A 68 6.86 -18.09 6.54
CA LEU A 68 7.38 -17.57 7.80
C LEU A 68 7.11 -18.56 8.95
N GLU A 69 5.93 -19.18 8.98
CA GLU A 69 5.57 -20.18 9.98
C GLU A 69 6.44 -21.45 9.85
N ALA A 70 6.75 -21.88 8.63
CA ALA A 70 7.65 -23.01 8.39
C ALA A 70 9.08 -22.76 8.93
N LYS A 71 9.48 -21.48 9.08
CA LYS A 71 10.75 -21.08 9.70
C LYS A 71 10.64 -20.89 11.22
N GLY A 72 9.44 -21.03 11.80
CA GLY A 72 9.21 -20.96 13.27
C GLY A 72 8.59 -19.67 13.78
N ALA A 73 8.16 -18.74 12.92
CA ALA A 73 7.36 -17.59 13.36
C ALA A 73 5.92 -17.99 13.66
N LYS A 74 5.27 -17.25 14.56
CA LYS A 74 3.83 -17.30 14.78
C LYS A 74 3.21 -16.06 14.12
N VAL A 75 2.34 -16.26 13.12
CA VAL A 75 1.87 -15.16 12.27
C VAL A 75 0.35 -15.04 12.35
N TYR A 76 -0.12 -13.86 12.78
CA TYR A 76 -1.52 -13.49 12.82
C TYR A 76 -1.82 -12.49 11.71
N MET A 77 -2.59 -12.93 10.71
CA MET A 77 -3.11 -12.10 9.63
C MET A 77 -4.51 -11.57 9.98
N ASN A 78 -4.94 -10.51 9.31
CA ASN A 78 -6.21 -9.81 9.62
C ASN A 78 -6.33 -9.41 11.09
N SER A 79 -5.19 -9.14 11.73
CA SER A 79 -5.07 -8.98 13.17
C SER A 79 -4.46 -7.62 13.52
N PRO A 80 -5.26 -6.55 13.51
CA PRO A 80 -4.77 -5.22 13.85
C PRO A 80 -4.37 -5.16 15.31
N VAL A 81 -3.25 -4.52 15.57
CA VAL A 81 -2.84 -4.13 16.92
C VAL A 81 -3.67 -2.92 17.34
N LEU A 82 -4.37 -3.04 18.45
CA LEU A 82 -5.29 -2.03 18.98
C LEU A 82 -4.62 -1.09 19.99
N SER A 83 -3.73 -1.64 20.82
CA SER A 83 -3.01 -0.87 21.83
C SER A 83 -1.72 -1.56 22.27
N ILE A 84 -0.84 -0.79 22.91
CA ILE A 84 0.42 -1.26 23.47
C ILE A 84 0.56 -0.70 24.87
N ASP A 85 0.74 -1.60 25.83
CA ASP A 85 1.14 -1.28 27.19
C ASP A 85 2.67 -1.40 27.28
N TYR A 86 3.34 -0.27 27.27
CA TYR A 86 4.80 -0.22 27.29
C TYR A 86 5.40 -0.58 28.67
N ASP A 87 4.67 -0.29 29.75
CA ASP A 87 5.13 -0.56 31.12
C ASP A 87 5.11 -2.05 31.41
N ASN A 88 4.02 -2.72 31.02
CA ASN A 88 3.85 -4.17 31.20
C ASN A 88 4.36 -4.97 30.00
N LYS A 89 4.83 -4.31 28.92
CA LYS A 89 5.30 -4.93 27.68
C LYS A 89 4.28 -5.89 27.08
N VAL A 90 3.07 -5.42 26.83
CA VAL A 90 1.97 -6.19 26.26
C VAL A 90 1.40 -5.49 25.04
N VAL A 91 1.29 -6.22 23.94
CA VAL A 91 0.53 -5.83 22.75
C VAL A 91 -0.87 -6.42 22.85
N THR A 92 -1.88 -5.59 22.60
CA THR A 92 -3.27 -6.04 22.46
C THR A 92 -3.67 -5.93 20.99
N ALA A 93 -4.08 -7.06 20.41
CA ALA A 93 -4.53 -7.15 19.01
C ALA A 93 -5.92 -7.77 18.94
N GLU A 94 -6.63 -7.55 17.85
CA GLU A 94 -7.83 -8.31 17.51
C GLU A 94 -7.43 -9.51 16.66
N VAL A 95 -7.72 -10.71 17.12
CA VAL A 95 -7.49 -11.95 16.39
C VAL A 95 -8.81 -12.69 16.27
N GLU A 96 -9.27 -12.95 15.05
CA GLU A 96 -10.56 -13.61 14.76
C GLU A 96 -11.74 -12.95 15.50
N GLY A 97 -11.75 -11.61 15.54
CA GLY A 97 -12.79 -10.82 16.21
C GLY A 97 -12.76 -10.84 17.74
N LYS A 98 -11.67 -11.34 18.34
CA LYS A 98 -11.49 -11.38 19.80
C LYS A 98 -10.23 -10.65 20.21
N GLU A 99 -10.27 -10.05 21.40
CA GLU A 99 -9.08 -9.46 22.01
C GLU A 99 -8.05 -10.55 22.34
N HIS A 100 -6.84 -10.36 21.84
CA HIS A 100 -5.67 -11.20 22.09
C HIS A 100 -4.54 -10.36 22.69
N LYS A 101 -3.95 -10.82 23.79
CA LYS A 101 -2.83 -10.15 24.44
C LYS A 101 -1.56 -10.97 24.28
N GLU A 102 -0.51 -10.34 23.81
CA GLU A 102 0.81 -10.96 23.63
C GLU A 102 1.87 -10.15 24.36
N SER A 103 2.61 -10.80 25.28
CA SER A 103 3.74 -10.16 25.95
C SER A 103 4.97 -10.14 25.04
N TYR A 104 5.88 -9.21 25.26
CA TYR A 104 7.12 -9.11 24.52
C TYR A 104 8.32 -8.70 25.37
N ASP A 105 9.51 -9.15 24.98
CA ASP A 105 10.78 -8.60 25.47
C ASP A 105 11.22 -7.44 24.57
N LYS A 106 11.00 -7.57 23.24
CA LYS A 106 11.30 -6.57 22.23
C LYS A 106 10.09 -6.38 21.30
N LEU A 107 9.85 -5.14 20.91
CA LEU A 107 8.78 -4.77 20.00
C LEU A 107 9.36 -4.05 18.77
N ILE A 108 8.92 -4.47 17.59
CA ILE A 108 9.34 -3.89 16.29
C ILE A 108 8.11 -3.34 15.59
N PHE A 109 8.18 -2.08 15.17
CA PHE A 109 7.19 -1.44 14.33
C PHE A 109 7.63 -1.45 12.88
N ALA A 110 6.85 -2.09 12.03
CA ALA A 110 7.01 -2.10 10.58
C ALA A 110 5.66 -1.74 9.90
N THR A 111 4.95 -0.78 10.49
CA THR A 111 3.55 -0.45 10.16
C THR A 111 3.38 0.32 8.84
N GLY A 112 4.48 0.71 8.19
CA GLY A 112 4.46 1.41 6.91
C GLY A 112 3.91 2.83 6.99
N SER A 113 3.17 3.23 5.96
CA SER A 113 2.59 4.57 5.81
C SER A 113 1.16 4.48 5.28
N THR A 114 0.38 5.53 5.56
CA THR A 114 -0.98 5.69 5.04
C THR A 114 -1.02 6.80 3.99
N PRO A 115 -1.91 6.71 2.98
CA PRO A 115 -2.18 7.83 2.09
C PRO A 115 -2.71 9.04 2.86
N ILE A 116 -2.32 10.23 2.40
CA ILE A 116 -2.90 11.48 2.89
C ILE A 116 -4.10 11.79 1.99
N LEU A 117 -5.27 12.01 2.60
CA LEU A 117 -6.42 12.54 1.89
C LEU A 117 -6.23 14.05 1.75
N PRO A 118 -6.17 14.60 0.53
CA PRO A 118 -6.22 16.04 0.32
C PRO A 118 -7.54 16.62 0.87
N PRO A 119 -7.60 17.90 1.22
CA PRO A 119 -8.82 18.52 1.74
C PRO A 119 -9.85 18.76 0.64
N ILE A 120 -10.41 17.68 0.09
CA ILE A 120 -11.43 17.69 -0.94
C ILE A 120 -12.79 17.75 -0.27
N GLU A 121 -13.59 18.77 -0.62
CA GLU A 121 -14.92 18.97 -0.03
C GLU A 121 -15.82 17.74 -0.25
N GLY A 122 -16.44 17.27 0.81
CA GLY A 122 -17.34 16.11 0.78
C GLY A 122 -16.66 14.75 0.74
N VAL A 123 -15.33 14.69 0.75
CA VAL A 123 -14.59 13.43 0.77
C VAL A 123 -13.99 13.18 2.14
N GLU A 124 -14.31 12.06 2.74
CA GLU A 124 -13.75 11.58 4.00
C GLU A 124 -13.28 10.13 3.86
N ILE A 125 -12.38 9.70 4.73
CA ILE A 125 -12.03 8.28 4.87
C ILE A 125 -13.11 7.59 5.70
N VAL A 126 -13.59 6.45 5.23
CA VAL A 126 -14.56 5.63 5.96
C VAL A 126 -13.94 5.16 7.27
N LYS A 127 -14.52 5.56 8.40
CA LYS A 127 -14.01 5.22 9.74
C LYS A 127 -14.03 3.71 9.95
N GLY A 128 -12.94 3.19 10.53
CA GLY A 128 -12.77 1.77 10.81
C GLY A 128 -12.47 0.91 9.58
N ASN A 129 -12.43 1.49 8.39
CA ASN A 129 -11.99 0.78 7.19
C ASN A 129 -10.45 0.74 7.13
N ARG A 130 -9.90 -0.47 7.06
CA ARG A 130 -8.44 -0.72 7.04
C ARG A 130 -7.83 -0.57 5.65
N GLU A 131 -8.68 -0.53 4.62
CA GLU A 131 -8.30 -0.45 3.21
C GLU A 131 -8.28 0.99 2.67
N PHE A 132 -8.43 1.98 3.55
CA PHE A 132 -8.46 3.41 3.20
C PHE A 132 -9.52 3.74 2.14
N LYS A 133 -10.76 3.29 2.34
CA LYS A 133 -11.87 3.65 1.46
C LYS A 133 -12.32 5.09 1.69
N ALA A 134 -12.58 5.81 0.60
CA ALA A 134 -13.23 7.10 0.64
C ALA A 134 -14.76 6.95 0.80
N THR A 135 -15.41 7.98 1.33
CA THR A 135 -16.88 8.02 1.44
C THR A 135 -17.58 8.13 0.09
N LEU A 136 -16.90 8.70 -0.92
CA LEU A 136 -17.42 8.79 -2.28
C LEU A 136 -16.89 7.63 -3.12
N GLU A 137 -17.79 6.95 -3.82
CA GLU A 137 -17.49 5.77 -4.64
C GLU A 137 -16.52 6.06 -5.80
N ASN A 138 -16.54 7.28 -6.32
CA ASN A 138 -15.67 7.71 -7.41
C ASN A 138 -14.30 8.21 -6.94
N VAL A 139 -14.01 8.14 -5.63
CA VAL A 139 -12.71 8.48 -5.06
C VAL A 139 -12.04 7.20 -4.57
N GLN A 140 -10.83 6.93 -5.06
CA GLN A 140 -10.10 5.70 -4.81
C GLN A 140 -8.68 5.99 -4.35
N PHE A 141 -8.27 5.39 -3.24
CA PHE A 141 -6.86 5.31 -2.87
C PHE A 141 -6.20 4.12 -3.57
N VAL A 142 -4.91 4.24 -3.85
CA VAL A 142 -4.10 3.14 -4.42
C VAL A 142 -2.83 3.00 -3.57
N LYS A 143 -2.87 2.08 -2.62
CA LYS A 143 -1.76 1.81 -1.68
C LYS A 143 -1.62 0.33 -1.34
N LEU A 144 -2.74 -0.34 -1.09
CA LEU A 144 -2.78 -1.73 -0.69
C LEU A 144 -3.14 -2.62 -1.88
N TYR A 145 -2.86 -3.91 -1.74
CA TYR A 145 -3.31 -4.93 -2.69
C TYR A 145 -4.82 -4.83 -2.97
N GLN A 146 -5.62 -4.73 -1.92
CA GLN A 146 -7.08 -4.62 -2.01
C GLN A 146 -7.54 -3.36 -2.76
N ASN A 147 -6.78 -2.27 -2.67
CA ASN A 147 -7.08 -1.07 -3.45
C ASN A 147 -6.87 -1.31 -4.95
N ALA A 148 -5.83 -2.05 -5.33
CA ALA A 148 -5.57 -2.38 -6.74
C ALA A 148 -6.65 -3.33 -7.27
N GLU A 149 -7.07 -4.34 -6.51
CA GLU A 149 -8.21 -5.22 -6.84
C GLU A 149 -9.48 -4.40 -7.11
N GLU A 150 -9.83 -3.50 -6.19
CA GLU A 150 -11.01 -2.64 -6.33
C GLU A 150 -10.95 -1.76 -7.58
N VAL A 151 -9.78 -1.21 -7.92
CA VAL A 151 -9.59 -0.43 -9.16
C VAL A 151 -9.83 -1.30 -10.38
N ILE A 152 -9.26 -2.50 -10.43
CA ILE A 152 -9.41 -3.43 -11.54
C ILE A 152 -10.88 -3.84 -11.72
N GLU A 153 -11.57 -4.16 -10.63
CA GLU A 153 -12.99 -4.49 -10.64
C GLU A 153 -13.84 -3.33 -11.17
N LYS A 154 -13.57 -2.11 -10.71
CA LYS A 154 -14.25 -0.89 -11.19
C LYS A 154 -14.01 -0.64 -12.68
N LEU A 155 -12.79 -0.87 -13.17
CA LEU A 155 -12.44 -0.72 -14.59
C LEU A 155 -13.11 -1.77 -15.47
N ALA A 156 -13.27 -3.00 -14.96
CA ALA A 156 -13.95 -4.09 -15.66
C ALA A 156 -15.48 -3.91 -15.73
N ASP A 157 -16.06 -3.19 -14.79
CA ASP A 157 -17.50 -2.92 -14.76
C ASP A 157 -17.89 -1.83 -15.75
N LYS A 158 -18.32 -2.26 -16.93
CA LYS A 158 -18.75 -1.36 -18.03
C LYS A 158 -19.92 -0.43 -17.65
N SER A 159 -20.69 -0.77 -16.60
CA SER A 159 -21.81 0.07 -16.14
C SER A 159 -21.33 1.34 -15.42
N LYS A 160 -20.09 1.36 -14.95
CA LYS A 160 -19.47 2.52 -14.28
C LYS A 160 -19.09 3.65 -15.24
N HIS A 161 -19.01 3.38 -16.55
CA HIS A 161 -18.65 4.37 -17.57
C HIS A 161 -17.38 5.17 -17.22
N LEU A 162 -16.34 4.49 -16.73
CA LEU A 162 -15.07 5.11 -16.33
C LEU A 162 -14.21 5.44 -17.55
N GLU A 163 -14.57 6.51 -18.24
CA GLU A 163 -13.85 6.98 -19.42
C GLU A 163 -12.77 8.03 -19.09
N ARG A 164 -12.98 8.77 -18.00
CA ARG A 164 -12.09 9.86 -17.57
C ARG A 164 -11.63 9.63 -16.13
N ILE A 165 -10.33 9.74 -15.91
CA ILE A 165 -9.69 9.50 -14.61
C ILE A 165 -8.83 10.70 -14.26
N ALA A 166 -9.02 11.23 -13.05
CA ALA A 166 -8.11 12.19 -12.45
C ALA A 166 -7.18 11.45 -11.46
N VAL A 167 -5.89 11.56 -11.69
CA VAL A 167 -4.86 11.05 -10.77
C VAL A 167 -4.33 12.23 -9.97
N VAL A 168 -4.44 12.18 -8.65
CA VAL A 168 -4.01 13.25 -7.73
C VAL A 168 -2.69 12.87 -7.09
N GLY A 169 -1.65 13.64 -7.40
CA GLY A 169 -0.27 13.43 -6.99
C GLY A 169 0.63 12.98 -8.14
N GLY A 170 1.59 13.81 -8.52
CA GLY A 170 2.55 13.59 -9.62
C GLY A 170 3.87 12.95 -9.19
N GLY A 171 3.88 12.21 -8.06
CA GLY A 171 5.00 11.37 -7.67
C GLY A 171 5.06 10.06 -8.46
N TYR A 172 5.95 9.13 -8.09
CA TYR A 172 6.12 7.84 -8.78
C TYR A 172 4.80 7.10 -9.00
N ILE A 173 4.04 6.87 -7.94
CA ILE A 173 2.78 6.11 -8.00
C ILE A 173 1.79 6.79 -8.96
N GLY A 174 1.66 8.12 -8.87
CA GLY A 174 0.72 8.85 -9.73
C GLY A 174 1.11 8.83 -11.20
N VAL A 175 2.40 8.98 -11.51
CA VAL A 175 2.90 8.89 -12.88
C VAL A 175 2.68 7.50 -13.45
N GLU A 176 3.05 6.44 -12.72
CA GLU A 176 2.85 5.05 -13.15
C GLU A 176 1.37 4.70 -13.35
N LEU A 177 0.49 5.18 -12.46
CA LEU A 177 -0.96 4.98 -12.60
C LEU A 177 -1.54 5.77 -13.77
N ALA A 178 -1.07 6.99 -14.02
CA ALA A 178 -1.52 7.79 -15.15
C ALA A 178 -1.19 7.09 -16.49
N GLU A 179 0.03 6.55 -16.62
CA GLU A 179 0.44 5.76 -17.78
C GLU A 179 -0.38 4.45 -17.89
N ALA A 180 -0.64 3.76 -16.77
CA ALA A 180 -1.45 2.56 -16.77
C ALA A 180 -2.88 2.81 -17.27
N PHE A 181 -3.52 3.88 -16.80
CA PHE A 181 -4.88 4.23 -17.24
C PHE A 181 -4.93 4.71 -18.68
N GLU A 182 -3.93 5.48 -19.14
CA GLU A 182 -3.84 5.91 -20.55
C GLU A 182 -3.70 4.69 -21.45
N ARG A 183 -2.85 3.74 -21.10
CA ARG A 183 -2.67 2.47 -21.82
C ARG A 183 -3.97 1.67 -21.95
N LEU A 184 -4.86 1.76 -20.96
CA LEU A 184 -6.21 1.19 -20.98
C LEU A 184 -7.22 2.04 -21.79
N GLY A 185 -6.76 3.06 -22.51
CA GLY A 185 -7.58 3.93 -23.34
C GLY A 185 -8.43 4.93 -22.57
N LYS A 186 -8.07 5.24 -21.31
CA LYS A 186 -8.78 6.25 -20.51
C LYS A 186 -8.25 7.64 -20.81
N ALA A 187 -9.13 8.64 -20.75
CA ALA A 187 -8.70 10.04 -20.78
C ALA A 187 -8.20 10.43 -19.37
N VAL A 188 -6.90 10.71 -19.26
CA VAL A 188 -6.25 10.92 -17.96
C VAL A 188 -5.87 12.39 -17.77
N VAL A 189 -6.11 12.90 -16.57
CA VAL A 189 -5.51 14.13 -16.07
C VAL A 189 -4.71 13.83 -14.81
N LEU A 190 -3.44 14.22 -14.79
CA LEU A 190 -2.56 14.15 -13.62
C LEU A 190 -2.52 15.54 -12.96
N VAL A 191 -2.94 15.60 -11.70
CA VAL A 191 -3.04 16.84 -10.92
C VAL A 191 -2.01 16.82 -9.81
N ASP A 192 -1.25 17.91 -9.65
CA ASP A 192 -0.36 18.08 -8.49
C ASP A 192 -0.32 19.55 -8.07
N ILE A 193 -0.13 19.78 -6.76
CA ILE A 193 0.05 21.13 -6.18
C ILE A 193 1.38 21.77 -6.59
N VAL A 194 2.39 20.96 -6.89
CA VAL A 194 3.69 21.44 -7.39
C VAL A 194 3.65 21.60 -8.91
N ASP A 195 4.56 22.37 -9.45
CA ASP A 195 4.62 22.78 -10.86
C ASP A 195 5.34 21.76 -11.77
N THR A 196 5.72 20.61 -11.24
CA THR A 196 6.39 19.55 -12.00
C THR A 196 6.02 18.15 -11.48
N VAL A 197 6.09 17.14 -12.35
CA VAL A 197 5.99 15.73 -11.95
C VAL A 197 7.31 15.27 -11.33
N LEU A 198 7.26 14.22 -10.49
CA LEU A 198 8.43 13.62 -9.82
C LEU A 198 9.25 14.63 -9.03
N ASN A 199 8.61 15.67 -8.50
CA ASN A 199 9.25 16.70 -7.70
C ASN A 199 9.97 16.10 -6.49
N GLY A 200 11.21 16.53 -6.26
CA GLY A 200 12.04 16.03 -5.15
C GLY A 200 12.75 14.71 -5.40
N TYR A 201 12.51 14.05 -6.54
CA TYR A 201 13.19 12.80 -6.92
C TYR A 201 14.29 13.02 -7.95
N TYR A 202 14.10 13.96 -8.87
CA TYR A 202 15.03 14.23 -9.96
C TYR A 202 15.25 15.72 -10.17
N ASP A 203 16.36 16.05 -10.84
CA ASP A 203 16.67 17.40 -11.30
C ASP A 203 15.65 17.86 -12.36
N LYS A 204 15.54 19.19 -12.50
CA LYS A 204 14.55 19.84 -13.34
C LYS A 204 14.55 19.34 -14.79
N ASP A 205 15.72 19.08 -15.35
CA ASP A 205 15.85 18.63 -16.74
C ASP A 205 15.14 17.28 -16.95
N PHE A 206 15.30 16.34 -16.00
CA PHE A 206 14.65 15.03 -16.05
C PHE A 206 13.15 15.11 -15.78
N THR A 207 12.72 15.94 -14.82
CA THR A 207 11.28 16.10 -14.55
C THR A 207 10.56 16.75 -15.74
N GLN A 208 11.19 17.68 -16.45
CA GLN A 208 10.66 18.26 -17.68
C GLN A 208 10.58 17.25 -18.84
N MET A 209 11.59 16.38 -18.98
CA MET A 209 11.55 15.29 -19.95
C MET A 209 10.38 14.35 -19.65
N MET A 210 10.15 13.99 -18.38
CA MET A 210 9.03 13.14 -18.01
C MET A 210 7.69 13.83 -18.24
N ALA A 211 7.54 15.09 -17.86
CA ALA A 211 6.33 15.86 -18.13
C ALA A 211 5.99 15.87 -19.63
N LYS A 212 6.99 16.16 -20.47
CA LYS A 212 6.81 16.11 -21.93
C LYS A 212 6.43 14.71 -22.40
N ASN A 213 7.06 13.65 -21.89
CA ASN A 213 6.72 12.28 -22.25
C ASN A 213 5.25 11.94 -21.93
N LEU A 214 4.74 12.36 -20.77
CA LEU A 214 3.34 12.17 -20.37
C LEU A 214 2.39 12.92 -21.36
N GLU A 215 2.70 14.16 -21.71
CA GLU A 215 1.91 14.94 -22.67
C GLU A 215 1.93 14.33 -24.06
N ASP A 216 3.09 13.83 -24.52
CA ASP A 216 3.24 13.15 -25.83
C ASP A 216 2.40 11.84 -25.85
N HIS A 217 2.06 11.25 -24.71
CA HIS A 217 1.14 10.12 -24.54
C HIS A 217 -0.30 10.52 -24.15
N ASN A 218 -0.70 11.76 -24.47
CA ASN A 218 -2.06 12.27 -24.24
C ASN A 218 -2.50 12.34 -22.76
N ILE A 219 -1.59 12.32 -21.83
CA ILE A 219 -1.89 12.56 -20.41
C ILE A 219 -1.89 14.06 -20.18
N ARG A 220 -3.02 14.63 -19.82
CA ARG A 220 -3.12 16.04 -19.47
C ARG A 220 -2.47 16.29 -18.11
N LEU A 221 -1.59 17.28 -18.05
CA LEU A 221 -0.98 17.75 -16.80
C LEU A 221 -1.72 19.00 -16.28
N ALA A 222 -2.14 18.95 -15.03
CA ALA A 222 -2.72 20.06 -14.27
C ALA A 222 -1.84 20.32 -13.05
N LEU A 223 -0.65 20.86 -13.30
CA LEU A 223 0.38 21.12 -12.27
C LEU A 223 0.20 22.51 -11.66
N GLY A 224 0.70 22.70 -10.42
CA GLY A 224 0.46 23.92 -9.66
C GLY A 224 -1.00 24.13 -9.27
N GLN A 225 -1.78 23.06 -9.19
CA GLN A 225 -3.22 23.09 -8.92
C GLN A 225 -3.56 22.29 -7.65
N THR A 226 -4.51 22.79 -6.89
CA THR A 226 -5.15 22.05 -5.78
C THR A 226 -6.46 21.42 -6.24
N VAL A 227 -6.84 20.32 -5.63
CA VAL A 227 -8.16 19.68 -5.78
C VAL A 227 -9.04 19.97 -4.59
#